data_da6ab1654ec98ce4ee24d7fdf9c243eb
#
_entry.id   da6ab1654ec98ce4ee24d7fdf9c243eb
#
_cell.length_a   1.000
_cell.length_b   1.000
_cell.length_c   1.000
_cell.angle_alpha   90.00
_cell.angle_beta   90.00
_cell.angle_gamma   90.00
#
_symmetry.space_group_name_H-M   'P 1'
#
loop_
_entity.id
_entity.type
_entity.pdbx_description
1 polymer ?
#
loop_
_entity_poly.entity_id
_entity_poly.type
_entity_poly.pdbx_seq_one_letter_code
_entity_poly.pdbx_strand_id
1 'polypeptide(L)'
;LRKGLGSMGLMLEAGVRVSNMFVDRKQSGGISHFLVAEPRVNATLNLLDSRNNPVFDLLALTGGFGISNKMPTLMYLYPDYAYFDNASLSKYGTETKDRLGLITTDVVKNTANPDLRPARSTKWEAGLSFRINRIKGFATFFHESHRHELGFTSQLIWQNYDKYTVPATATDPV
;
A
#
# COMPACT_ATOMS: atom_id res chain seq x y z
N LEU A 1 -12.58 28.78 7.96
CA LEU A 1 -12.74 29.98 8.82
C LEU A 1 -11.76 31.06 8.33
N ARG A 2 -12.23 32.28 8.10
CA ARG A 2 -11.38 33.41 7.74
C ARG A 2 -11.57 34.51 8.79
N LYS A 3 -10.49 34.92 9.44
CA LYS A 3 -10.49 35.97 10.47
C LYS A 3 -9.40 36.99 10.16
N GLY A 4 -9.73 38.28 10.13
CA GLY A 4 -8.75 39.34 10.08
C GLY A 4 -8.25 39.62 11.51
N LEU A 5 -6.94 39.56 11.75
CA LEU A 5 -6.28 39.97 12.97
C LEU A 5 -5.57 41.31 12.72
N GLY A 6 -6.31 42.41 12.75
CA GLY A 6 -5.76 43.73 12.39
C GLY A 6 -5.26 43.74 10.94
N SER A 7 -3.94 43.92 10.73
CA SER A 7 -3.30 43.88 9.43
C SER A 7 -2.99 42.47 8.92
N MET A 8 -3.16 41.43 9.74
CA MET A 8 -2.89 40.04 9.41
C MET A 8 -4.18 39.28 9.04
N GLY A 9 -4.11 38.37 8.10
CA GLY A 9 -5.21 37.52 7.69
C GLY A 9 -4.92 36.06 7.97
N LEU A 10 -5.77 35.37 8.75
CA LEU A 10 -5.71 33.93 8.95
C LEU A 10 -6.83 33.23 8.17
N MET A 11 -6.44 32.26 7.36
CA MET A 11 -7.36 31.32 6.71
C MET A 11 -7.08 29.93 7.23
N LEU A 12 -8.12 29.25 7.71
CA LEU A 12 -8.07 27.88 8.20
C LEU A 12 -9.10 27.03 7.45
N GLU A 13 -8.64 25.91 6.90
CA GLU A 13 -9.47 24.92 6.24
C GLU A 13 -9.25 23.58 6.95
N ALA A 14 -10.33 22.91 7.33
CA ALA A 14 -10.31 21.60 7.94
C ALA A 14 -11.39 20.72 7.33
N GLY A 15 -11.10 19.46 7.18
CA GLY A 15 -12.03 18.47 6.66
C GLY A 15 -11.65 17.07 7.12
N VAL A 16 -12.62 16.16 7.06
CA VAL A 16 -12.41 14.74 7.27
C VAL A 16 -13.15 13.97 6.17
N ARG A 17 -12.45 13.01 5.58
CA ARG A 17 -13.05 12.01 4.70
C ARG A 17 -13.11 10.68 5.44
N VAL A 18 -14.25 10.03 5.40
CA VAL A 18 -14.44 8.68 5.93
C VAL A 18 -14.73 7.75 4.76
N SER A 19 -13.99 6.66 4.67
CA SER A 19 -14.17 5.65 3.62
C SER A 19 -14.36 4.29 4.27
N ASN A 20 -15.35 3.54 3.78
CA ASN A 20 -15.62 2.18 4.20
C ASN A 20 -15.64 1.29 2.96
N MET A 21 -14.86 0.19 2.99
CA MET A 21 -14.81 -0.81 1.94
C MET A 21 -15.23 -2.16 2.50
N PHE A 22 -16.27 -2.74 1.94
CA PHE A 22 -16.74 -4.08 2.28
C PHE A 22 -16.07 -5.12 1.39
N VAL A 23 -15.71 -6.25 1.96
CA VAL A 23 -15.04 -7.36 1.29
C VAL A 23 -15.71 -8.69 1.64
N ASP A 24 -15.58 -9.68 0.75
CA ASP A 24 -16.09 -11.02 1.02
C ASP A 24 -15.22 -11.71 2.08
N ARG A 25 -15.80 -11.91 3.26
CA ARG A 25 -15.13 -12.50 4.41
C ARG A 25 -14.60 -13.92 4.16
N LYS A 26 -15.25 -14.68 3.29
CA LYS A 26 -14.85 -16.08 3.02
C LYS A 26 -13.54 -16.15 2.24
N GLN A 27 -13.33 -15.21 1.31
CA GLN A 27 -12.20 -15.21 0.42
C GLN A 27 -11.03 -14.34 0.92
N SER A 28 -11.31 -13.35 1.78
CA SER A 28 -10.34 -12.38 2.30
C SER A 28 -9.64 -12.79 3.61
N GLY A 29 -9.64 -14.07 3.95
CA GLY A 29 -9.01 -14.53 5.20
C GLY A 29 -9.75 -14.12 6.48
N GLY A 30 -11.04 -13.79 6.38
CA GLY A 30 -11.87 -13.43 7.54
C GLY A 30 -12.16 -11.94 7.69
N ILE A 31 -11.57 -11.09 6.87
CA ILE A 31 -11.82 -9.65 6.87
C ILE A 31 -13.21 -9.37 6.25
N SER A 32 -13.99 -8.50 6.89
CA SER A 32 -15.33 -8.13 6.39
C SER A 32 -15.40 -6.72 5.84
N HIS A 33 -14.59 -5.80 6.38
CA HIS A 33 -14.58 -4.40 5.95
C HIS A 33 -13.31 -3.67 6.45
N PHE A 34 -13.02 -2.53 5.80
CA PHE A 34 -12.04 -1.56 6.25
C PHE A 34 -12.73 -0.22 6.41
N LEU A 35 -12.64 0.36 7.61
CA LEU A 35 -13.11 1.70 7.91
C LEU A 35 -11.90 2.60 8.19
N VAL A 36 -11.75 3.69 7.45
CA VAL A 36 -10.65 4.63 7.60
C VAL A 36 -11.16 6.07 7.63
N ALA A 37 -10.49 6.91 8.42
CA ALA A 37 -10.71 8.34 8.47
C ALA A 37 -9.45 9.09 8.02
N GLU A 38 -9.65 10.12 7.20
CA GLU A 38 -8.61 10.93 6.57
C GLU A 38 -8.80 12.41 6.91
N PRO A 39 -8.40 12.84 8.12
CA PRO A 39 -8.43 14.24 8.48
C PRO A 39 -7.40 15.04 7.67
N ARG A 40 -7.76 16.29 7.33
CA ARG A 40 -6.90 17.27 6.68
C ARG A 40 -7.14 18.63 7.29
N VAL A 41 -6.05 19.35 7.54
CA VAL A 41 -6.06 20.71 8.04
C VAL A 41 -5.04 21.52 7.29
N ASN A 42 -5.45 22.67 6.76
CA ASN A 42 -4.56 23.65 6.13
C ASN A 42 -4.75 25.00 6.79
N ALA A 43 -3.65 25.71 7.00
CA ALA A 43 -3.63 27.04 7.55
C ALA A 43 -2.78 27.95 6.66
N THR A 44 -3.27 29.18 6.44
CA THR A 44 -2.51 30.24 5.78
C THR A 44 -2.58 31.49 6.64
N LEU A 45 -1.43 31.99 7.04
CA LEU A 45 -1.27 33.22 7.77
C LEU A 45 -0.60 34.28 6.88
N ASN A 46 -1.36 35.25 6.44
CA ASN A 46 -0.83 36.39 5.73
C ASN A 46 -0.28 37.40 6.78
N LEU A 47 1.04 37.55 6.79
CA LEU A 47 1.75 38.44 7.71
C LEU A 47 1.77 39.86 7.20
N LEU A 48 2.11 40.04 5.91
CA LEU A 48 2.22 41.34 5.25
C LEU A 48 1.48 41.29 3.91
N ASP A 49 0.85 42.38 3.58
CA ASP A 49 0.26 42.64 2.26
C ASP A 49 0.53 44.05 1.81
N SER A 50 0.21 44.38 0.54
CA SER A 50 0.41 45.73 -0.04
C SER A 50 -0.35 46.85 0.66
N ARG A 51 -1.30 46.53 1.57
CA ARG A 51 -2.07 47.52 2.33
C ARG A 51 -1.34 48.00 3.56
N ASN A 52 -0.48 47.12 4.15
CA ASN A 52 0.19 47.39 5.41
C ASN A 52 1.72 47.44 5.33
N ASN A 53 2.28 47.19 4.15
CA ASN A 53 3.71 47.24 3.94
C ASN A 53 4.08 47.76 2.54
N PRO A 54 4.97 48.78 2.42
CA PRO A 54 5.35 49.33 1.14
C PRO A 54 6.35 48.49 0.34
N VAL A 55 7.01 47.53 0.99
CA VAL A 55 8.05 46.66 0.38
C VAL A 55 7.48 45.33 -0.07
N PHE A 56 6.67 44.71 0.80
CA PHE A 56 6.09 43.42 0.54
C PHE A 56 4.65 43.53 0.02
N ASP A 57 4.40 43.06 -1.19
CA ASP A 57 3.05 42.85 -1.72
C ASP A 57 2.37 41.68 -1.04
N LEU A 58 3.14 40.67 -0.60
CA LEU A 58 2.70 39.52 0.11
C LEU A 58 3.84 38.89 0.90
N LEU A 59 3.57 38.55 2.15
CA LEU A 59 4.37 37.63 2.96
C LEU A 59 3.41 36.71 3.68
N ALA A 60 3.47 35.41 3.42
CA ALA A 60 2.53 34.44 3.98
C ALA A 60 3.25 33.18 4.46
N LEU A 61 2.81 32.66 5.59
CA LEU A 61 3.15 31.35 6.10
C LEU A 61 1.99 30.39 5.81
N THR A 62 2.33 29.20 5.36
CA THR A 62 1.37 28.10 5.14
C THR A 62 1.75 26.91 5.97
N GLY A 63 0.76 26.18 6.44
CA GLY A 63 0.97 24.91 7.14
C GLY A 63 -0.13 23.93 6.74
N GLY A 64 0.24 22.66 6.62
CA GLY A 64 -0.69 21.60 6.28
C GLY A 64 -0.41 20.32 7.06
N PHE A 65 -1.47 19.63 7.41
CA PHE A 65 -1.43 18.28 7.98
C PHE A 65 -2.51 17.44 7.32
N GLY A 66 -2.16 16.21 6.94
CA GLY A 66 -3.11 15.29 6.36
C GLY A 66 -2.76 13.83 6.59
N ILE A 67 -3.80 13.02 6.68
CA ILE A 67 -3.72 11.56 6.66
C ILE A 67 -4.44 11.08 5.42
N SER A 68 -3.83 10.16 4.71
CA SER A 68 -4.44 9.44 3.59
C SER A 68 -4.24 7.93 3.75
N ASN A 69 -5.21 7.15 3.27
CA ASN A 69 -5.15 5.70 3.35
C ASN A 69 -5.35 5.12 1.94
N LYS A 70 -4.58 4.08 1.64
CA LYS A 70 -4.73 3.29 0.42
C LYS A 70 -5.30 1.92 0.79
N MET A 71 -6.50 1.64 0.32
CA MET A 71 -7.15 0.35 0.52
C MET A 71 -6.38 -0.76 -0.22
N PRO A 72 -6.34 -1.99 0.32
CA PRO A 72 -5.79 -3.13 -0.38
C PRO A 72 -6.51 -3.35 -1.71
N THR A 73 -5.75 -3.71 -2.74
CA THR A 73 -6.32 -4.11 -4.03
C THR A 73 -6.81 -5.56 -4.00
N LEU A 74 -7.58 -5.96 -5.00
CA LEU A 74 -8.15 -7.30 -5.10
C LEU A 74 -7.10 -8.41 -5.00
N MET A 75 -5.91 -8.18 -5.52
CA MET A 75 -4.79 -9.13 -5.48
C MET A 75 -4.31 -9.45 -4.05
N TYR A 76 -4.40 -8.48 -3.13
CA TYR A 76 -4.08 -8.71 -1.72
C TYR A 76 -5.27 -9.25 -0.92
N LEU A 77 -6.49 -8.90 -1.35
CA LEU A 77 -7.73 -9.32 -0.67
C LEU A 77 -8.12 -10.74 -1.02
N TYR A 78 -7.92 -11.13 -2.27
CA TYR A 78 -8.34 -12.41 -2.83
C TYR A 78 -7.16 -13.08 -3.55
N PRO A 79 -6.10 -13.43 -2.81
CA PRO A 79 -4.97 -14.13 -3.41
C PRO A 79 -5.38 -15.55 -3.78
N ASP A 80 -4.80 -16.06 -4.86
CA ASP A 80 -4.94 -17.46 -5.23
C ASP A 80 -4.27 -18.40 -4.24
N TYR A 81 -4.68 -19.66 -4.26
CA TYR A 81 -4.00 -20.71 -3.52
C TYR A 81 -2.62 -20.97 -4.11
N ALA A 82 -1.65 -21.25 -3.25
CA ALA A 82 -0.34 -21.73 -3.69
C ALA A 82 -0.35 -23.24 -3.85
N TYR A 83 0.03 -23.70 -5.04
CA TYR A 83 0.15 -25.11 -5.40
C TYR A 83 1.62 -25.47 -5.51
N PHE A 84 1.98 -26.65 -4.98
CA PHE A 84 3.35 -27.16 -5.01
C PHE A 84 3.38 -28.49 -5.76
N ASP A 85 3.94 -28.45 -6.94
CA ASP A 85 4.09 -29.62 -7.81
C ASP A 85 5.44 -30.28 -7.54
N ASN A 86 5.41 -31.56 -7.17
CA ASN A 86 6.57 -32.34 -6.86
C ASN A 86 6.74 -33.46 -7.88
N ALA A 87 7.96 -33.62 -8.38
CA ALA A 87 8.31 -34.75 -9.23
C ALA A 87 8.46 -36.03 -8.38
N SER A 88 7.34 -36.69 -8.13
CA SER A 88 7.26 -37.88 -7.27
C SER A 88 7.81 -39.14 -7.91
N LEU A 89 7.80 -39.23 -9.25
CA LEU A 89 8.41 -40.32 -10.00
C LEU A 89 9.07 -39.77 -11.26
N SER A 90 10.26 -40.25 -11.57
CA SER A 90 10.94 -39.99 -12.83
C SER A 90 11.71 -41.24 -13.25
N LYS A 91 11.26 -41.87 -14.35
CA LYS A 91 11.96 -42.97 -15.00
C LYS A 91 12.39 -42.48 -16.37
N TYR A 92 13.67 -42.65 -16.67
CA TYR A 92 14.25 -42.36 -17.97
C TYR A 92 14.62 -43.68 -18.65
N GLY A 93 14.09 -43.90 -19.83
CA GLY A 93 14.45 -45.01 -20.73
C GLY A 93 15.21 -44.50 -21.93
N THR A 94 15.73 -45.44 -22.72
CA THR A 94 16.47 -45.12 -23.94
C THR A 94 15.57 -44.50 -25.02
N GLU A 95 14.31 -44.92 -25.07
CA GLU A 95 13.31 -44.38 -26.00
C GLU A 95 12.30 -43.50 -25.27
N THR A 96 11.64 -42.58 -25.98
CA THR A 96 10.66 -41.67 -25.41
C THR A 96 9.47 -42.41 -24.78
N LYS A 97 9.04 -43.53 -25.34
CA LYS A 97 7.97 -44.38 -24.80
C LYS A 97 8.29 -44.99 -23.44
N ASP A 98 9.59 -45.10 -23.11
CA ASP A 98 10.05 -45.67 -21.84
C ASP A 98 10.22 -44.63 -20.73
N ARG A 99 9.84 -43.41 -20.99
CA ARG A 99 9.90 -42.31 -20.03
C ARG A 99 8.59 -42.21 -19.28
N LEU A 100 8.67 -42.24 -17.96
CA LEU A 100 7.52 -42.05 -17.07
C LEU A 100 7.83 -40.96 -16.07
N GLY A 101 6.94 -39.99 -15.96
CA GLY A 101 7.00 -38.94 -14.96
C GLY A 101 5.65 -38.84 -14.23
N LEU A 102 5.70 -38.76 -12.91
CA LEU A 102 4.54 -38.46 -12.07
C LEU A 102 4.82 -37.18 -11.32
N ILE A 103 3.95 -36.19 -11.52
CA ILE A 103 3.93 -34.95 -10.74
C ILE A 103 2.74 -35.04 -9.80
N THR A 104 3.00 -34.86 -8.51
CA THR A 104 1.96 -34.81 -7.49
C THR A 104 1.88 -33.41 -6.91
N THR A 105 0.66 -32.90 -6.76
CA THR A 105 0.40 -31.64 -6.08
C THR A 105 0.01 -31.96 -4.65
N ASP A 106 1.00 -31.90 -3.73
CA ASP A 106 0.81 -32.36 -2.36
C ASP A 106 0.25 -31.28 -1.43
N VAL A 107 0.51 -30.00 -1.72
CA VAL A 107 0.14 -28.90 -0.83
C VAL A 107 -0.58 -27.80 -1.59
N VAL A 108 -1.75 -27.47 -1.04
CA VAL A 108 -2.51 -26.28 -1.42
C VAL A 108 -2.52 -25.36 -0.22
N LYS A 109 -1.85 -24.23 -0.29
CA LYS A 109 -1.79 -23.28 0.81
C LYS A 109 -2.69 -22.09 0.51
N ASN A 110 -3.57 -21.77 1.46
CA ASN A 110 -4.28 -20.50 1.45
C ASN A 110 -3.29 -19.38 1.80
N THR A 111 -3.10 -18.43 0.89
CA THR A 111 -2.16 -17.31 1.04
C THR A 111 -2.83 -16.04 1.55
N ALA A 112 -4.13 -16.07 1.87
CA ALA A 112 -4.85 -14.93 2.40
C ALA A 112 -4.26 -14.48 3.76
N ASN A 113 -4.08 -13.17 3.90
CA ASN A 113 -3.55 -12.57 5.13
C ASN A 113 -4.72 -11.99 5.95
N PRO A 114 -5.06 -12.59 7.12
CA PRO A 114 -6.14 -12.10 7.97
C PRO A 114 -5.81 -10.76 8.66
N ASP A 115 -4.53 -10.39 8.75
CA ASP A 115 -4.05 -9.16 9.40
C ASP A 115 -3.82 -8.01 8.40
N LEU A 116 -4.32 -8.14 7.18
CA LEU A 116 -4.18 -7.13 6.15
C LEU A 116 -4.83 -5.81 6.59
N ARG A 117 -4.10 -4.71 6.42
CA ARG A 117 -4.55 -3.36 6.81
C ARG A 117 -4.35 -2.40 5.66
N PRO A 118 -5.17 -1.34 5.56
CA PRO A 118 -4.92 -0.25 4.63
C PRO A 118 -3.56 0.41 4.88
N ALA A 119 -2.83 0.69 3.82
CA ALA A 119 -1.61 1.48 3.90
C ALA A 119 -1.97 2.92 4.28
N ARG A 120 -1.21 3.51 5.18
CA ARG A 120 -1.46 4.85 5.72
C ARG A 120 -0.26 5.75 5.49
N SER A 121 -0.51 6.91 4.89
CA SER A 121 0.44 8.01 4.79
C SER A 121 0.01 9.16 5.71
N THR A 122 0.96 9.70 6.45
CA THR A 122 0.78 10.90 7.27
C THR A 122 1.75 11.95 6.76
N LYS A 123 1.22 13.08 6.32
CA LYS A 123 2.00 14.19 5.77
C LYS A 123 1.76 15.46 6.56
N TRP A 124 2.83 16.21 6.81
CA TRP A 124 2.74 17.60 7.26
C TRP A 124 3.70 18.45 6.44
N GLU A 125 3.34 19.71 6.28
CA GLU A 125 4.09 20.67 5.50
C GLU A 125 4.04 22.05 6.14
N ALA A 126 5.13 22.81 5.94
CA ALA A 126 5.24 24.21 6.31
C ALA A 126 5.86 24.98 5.15
N GLY A 127 5.30 26.09 4.80
CA GLY A 127 5.73 26.89 3.66
C GLY A 127 5.82 28.38 3.98
N LEU A 128 6.71 29.05 3.26
CA LEU A 128 6.85 30.50 3.23
C LEU A 128 6.66 30.96 1.80
N SER A 129 5.80 31.95 1.58
CA SER A 129 5.60 32.59 0.28
C SER A 129 5.79 34.09 0.40
N PHE A 130 6.50 34.68 -0.55
CA PHE A 130 6.66 36.13 -0.58
C PHE A 130 6.49 36.69 -2.00
N ARG A 131 6.12 37.93 -2.07
CA ARG A 131 6.10 38.74 -3.30
C ARG A 131 6.57 40.16 -2.99
N ILE A 132 7.53 40.59 -3.76
CA ILE A 132 8.10 41.94 -3.70
C ILE A 132 8.10 42.44 -5.13
N ASN A 133 7.20 43.42 -5.44
CA ASN A 133 7.07 43.97 -6.77
C ASN A 133 6.85 42.86 -7.85
N ARG A 134 7.82 42.62 -8.71
CA ARG A 134 7.77 41.62 -9.79
C ARG A 134 8.38 40.28 -9.39
N ILE A 135 9.03 40.20 -8.26
CA ILE A 135 9.70 38.98 -7.76
C ILE A 135 8.74 38.21 -6.87
N LYS A 136 8.59 36.92 -7.17
CA LYS A 136 7.84 35.97 -6.35
C LYS A 136 8.75 34.81 -5.96
N GLY A 137 8.65 34.37 -4.71
CA GLY A 137 9.38 33.20 -4.23
C GLY A 137 8.56 32.43 -3.24
N PHE A 138 8.86 31.16 -3.12
CA PHE A 138 8.31 30.28 -2.08
C PHE A 138 9.33 29.23 -1.66
N ALA A 139 9.22 28.77 -0.43
CA ALA A 139 9.94 27.63 0.09
C ALA A 139 8.96 26.76 0.87
N THR A 140 9.05 25.45 0.68
CA THR A 140 8.16 24.51 1.39
C THR A 140 9.02 23.39 1.96
N PHE A 141 8.84 23.10 3.23
CA PHE A 141 9.35 21.93 3.91
C PHE A 141 8.20 20.97 4.14
N PHE A 142 8.41 19.69 3.87
CA PHE A 142 7.42 18.65 4.11
C PHE A 142 8.07 17.40 4.68
N HIS A 143 7.28 16.65 5.43
CA HIS A 143 7.64 15.33 5.93
C HIS A 143 6.47 14.39 5.68
N GLU A 144 6.76 13.20 5.18
CA GLU A 144 5.80 12.15 4.93
C GLU A 144 6.27 10.84 5.56
N SER A 145 5.36 10.17 6.27
CA SER A 145 5.61 8.88 6.91
C SER A 145 4.59 7.87 6.44
N HIS A 146 5.06 6.71 6.02
CA HIS A 146 4.25 5.60 5.54
C HIS A 146 4.22 4.47 6.56
N ARG A 147 3.03 3.83 6.71
CA ARG A 147 2.84 2.66 7.58
C ARG A 147 1.94 1.65 6.87
N HIS A 148 2.16 0.37 7.16
CA HIS A 148 1.39 -0.74 6.60
C HIS A 148 1.40 -0.74 5.07
N GLU A 149 2.57 -0.48 4.48
CA GLU A 149 2.71 -0.59 3.02
C GLU A 149 2.41 -2.01 2.57
N LEU A 150 1.69 -2.10 1.46
CA LEU A 150 1.26 -3.38 0.91
C LEU A 150 2.36 -3.92 -0.01
N GLY A 151 2.77 -5.15 0.26
CA GLY A 151 3.79 -5.85 -0.51
C GLY A 151 3.66 -7.36 -0.35
N PHE A 152 4.37 -8.09 -1.19
CA PHE A 152 4.51 -9.53 -1.06
C PHE A 152 5.81 -9.84 -0.33
N THR A 153 5.74 -10.87 0.52
CA THR A 153 6.92 -11.41 1.19
C THR A 153 7.10 -12.86 0.78
N SER A 154 8.35 -13.28 0.65
CA SER A 154 8.68 -14.67 0.39
C SER A 154 8.97 -15.38 1.71
N GLN A 155 8.40 -16.56 1.88
CA GLN A 155 8.63 -17.40 3.03
C GLN A 155 9.19 -18.75 2.59
N LEU A 156 10.26 -19.21 3.23
CA LEU A 156 10.77 -20.56 3.02
C LEU A 156 9.80 -21.57 3.65
N ILE A 157 9.37 -22.54 2.87
CA ILE A 157 8.50 -23.63 3.31
C ILE A 157 9.23 -24.93 3.09
N TRP A 158 9.34 -25.73 4.13
CA TRP A 158 9.80 -27.11 4.04
C TRP A 158 8.61 -28.01 3.76
N GLN A 159 8.74 -28.84 2.72
CA GLN A 159 7.70 -29.75 2.29
C GLN A 159 8.30 -31.15 2.14
N ASN A 160 7.65 -32.14 2.75
CA ASN A 160 7.92 -33.54 2.50
C ASN A 160 6.93 -34.05 1.47
N TYR A 161 7.41 -34.81 0.51
CA TYR A 161 6.58 -35.44 -0.52
C TYR A 161 7.03 -36.88 -0.73
N ASP A 162 6.10 -37.73 -1.15
CA ASP A 162 6.38 -39.14 -1.43
C ASP A 162 7.13 -39.26 -2.77
N LYS A 163 8.19 -40.03 -2.76
CA LYS A 163 8.97 -40.37 -3.92
C LYS A 163 8.82 -41.85 -4.26
N TYR A 164 8.32 -42.10 -5.46
CA TYR A 164 8.10 -43.46 -5.94
C TYR A 164 9.24 -43.91 -6.83
N THR A 165 9.49 -45.18 -6.85
CA THR A 165 10.48 -45.84 -7.71
C THR A 165 9.83 -46.97 -8.48
N VAL A 166 10.24 -47.12 -9.72
CA VAL A 166 9.82 -48.27 -10.55
C VAL A 166 10.87 -49.39 -10.38
N PRO A 167 10.47 -50.63 -10.00
CA PRO A 167 11.39 -51.76 -9.97
C PRO A 167 12.08 -51.94 -11.33
N ALA A 168 13.35 -52.32 -11.31
CA ALA A 168 14.12 -52.53 -12.56
C ALA A 168 13.53 -53.62 -13.49
N THR A 169 12.75 -54.52 -12.88
CA THR A 169 12.08 -55.64 -13.61
C THR A 169 10.71 -55.28 -14.16
N ALA A 170 10.17 -54.07 -13.81
CA ALA A 170 8.87 -53.66 -14.32
C ALA A 170 9.01 -53.20 -15.79
N THR A 171 8.29 -53.82 -16.69
CA THR A 171 8.19 -53.46 -18.10
C THR A 171 7.06 -52.48 -18.37
N ASP A 172 6.03 -52.47 -17.51
CA ASP A 172 4.91 -51.55 -17.58
C ASP A 172 4.81 -50.75 -16.30
N PRO A 173 4.30 -49.52 -16.35
CA PRO A 173 3.99 -48.76 -15.15
C PRO A 173 2.86 -49.44 -14.39
N VAL A 174 3.09 -49.76 -13.13
CA VAL A 174 2.12 -50.31 -12.19
C VAL A 174 1.37 -49.17 -11.47
#